data_213950d2061010dfb87a6861a822a1d9
#
_entry.id   213950d2061010dfb87a6861a822a1d9
#
_cell.length_a   1.000
_cell.length_b   1.000
_cell.length_c   1.000
_cell.angle_alpha   90.00
_cell.angle_beta   90.00
_cell.angle_gamma   90.00
#
_symmetry.space_group_name_H-M   'P 1'
#
loop_
_entity.id
_entity.type
_entity.pdbx_description
1 polymer ?
#
loop_
_entity_poly.entity_id
_entity_poly.type
_entity_poly.pdbx_seq_one_letter_code
_entity_poly.pdbx_strand_id
1 'polypeptide(L)'
;GPRSVYAATGDNLAVAAGRLSFVLGLQGPCVSVDTACSSALVALHSGALAIRAGECRSAVASAVGLKLAPQPTLGAAAAGMLSVDGRCKTWDKGANGYVRSEGVGSTVLRAVSDGASGALALSGSAVRQDGRSASLTAPNGSAQRGLLVAAMAVAGLEASAVGGVEAHGTGTALGDPTEAGSMAAAYCAGRESALAVGAAKAGIGHAEAASGMAGLCKVAQQLLRSAVAGNTKLRVLNPLVRERLGAGGAAALPSQPLASAGGACGLSSFGYSGSIAHMMLSVVGSS
;
A
#
# COMPACT_ATOMS: atom_id res chain seq x y z
N GLY A 1 5.23 32.52 -24.55
CA GLY A 1 4.98 31.89 -25.84
C GLY A 1 3.51 31.53 -26.00
N PRO A 2 2.98 31.31 -27.19
CA PRO A 2 1.58 30.93 -27.37
C PRO A 2 1.33 29.61 -26.64
N ARG A 3 0.28 29.57 -25.78
CA ARG A 3 -0.11 28.34 -25.11
C ARG A 3 -0.66 27.36 -26.16
N SER A 4 -0.20 26.13 -26.15
CA SER A 4 -0.71 25.08 -27.02
C SER A 4 -2.24 24.93 -26.84
N VAL A 5 -2.98 24.66 -27.90
CA VAL A 5 -4.41 24.32 -27.84
C VAL A 5 -4.66 23.07 -26.98
N TYR A 6 -3.64 22.25 -26.79
CA TYR A 6 -3.70 21.06 -25.93
C TYR A 6 -3.34 21.33 -24.46
N ALA A 7 -3.05 22.58 -24.06
CA ALA A 7 -2.67 22.92 -22.69
C ALA A 7 -3.75 22.48 -21.68
N ALA A 8 -5.02 22.73 -21.98
CA ALA A 8 -6.13 22.36 -21.11
C ALA A 8 -6.25 20.84 -20.91
N THR A 9 -5.97 20.04 -21.95
CA THR A 9 -6.05 18.57 -21.87
C THR A 9 -4.73 17.92 -21.46
N GLY A 10 -3.62 18.65 -21.52
CA GLY A 10 -2.30 18.15 -21.13
C GLY A 10 -1.98 18.34 -19.66
N ASP A 11 -2.61 19.33 -19.02
CA ASP A 11 -2.24 19.79 -17.66
C ASP A 11 -3.35 19.60 -16.62
N ASN A 12 -4.43 18.91 -17.00
CA ASN A 12 -5.58 18.68 -16.12
C ASN A 12 -5.66 17.23 -15.65
N LEU A 13 -5.62 17.02 -14.32
CA LEU A 13 -5.70 15.69 -13.70
C LEU A 13 -6.95 14.92 -14.13
N ALA A 14 -8.09 15.58 -14.33
CA ALA A 14 -9.34 14.94 -14.78
C ALA A 14 -9.17 14.22 -16.12
N VAL A 15 -8.26 14.70 -16.97
CA VAL A 15 -8.03 14.13 -18.31
C VAL A 15 -7.13 12.89 -18.24
N ALA A 16 -6.40 12.66 -17.17
CA ALA A 16 -5.48 11.53 -17.08
C ALA A 16 -6.18 10.18 -17.27
N ALA A 17 -7.22 9.89 -16.49
CA ALA A 17 -8.03 8.69 -16.65
C ALA A 17 -8.88 8.73 -17.93
N GLY A 18 -9.48 9.90 -18.25
CA GLY A 18 -10.30 10.10 -19.44
C GLY A 18 -9.57 9.79 -20.74
N ARG A 19 -8.27 10.09 -20.83
CA ARG A 19 -7.44 9.77 -22.00
C ARG A 19 -7.29 8.27 -22.20
N LEU A 20 -7.10 7.50 -21.12
CA LEU A 20 -7.06 6.04 -21.19
C LEU A 20 -8.41 5.47 -21.64
N SER A 21 -9.50 5.95 -21.05
CA SER A 21 -10.86 5.54 -21.44
C SER A 21 -11.14 5.86 -22.90
N PHE A 22 -10.75 7.04 -23.38
CA PHE A 22 -10.93 7.45 -24.78
C PHE A 22 -10.14 6.56 -25.75
N VAL A 23 -8.86 6.31 -25.47
CA VAL A 23 -7.99 5.51 -26.36
C VAL A 23 -8.40 4.05 -26.39
N LEU A 24 -8.85 3.50 -25.25
CA LEU A 24 -9.23 2.08 -25.11
C LEU A 24 -10.73 1.83 -25.34
N GLY A 25 -11.53 2.87 -25.63
CA GLY A 25 -12.96 2.75 -25.85
C GLY A 25 -13.73 2.32 -24.59
N LEU A 26 -13.25 2.65 -23.39
CA LEU A 26 -13.89 2.27 -22.14
C LEU A 26 -15.05 3.23 -21.82
N GLN A 27 -16.19 2.69 -21.37
CA GLN A 27 -17.43 3.45 -21.12
C GLN A 27 -17.91 3.38 -19.67
N GLY A 28 -17.24 2.62 -18.81
CA GLY A 28 -17.56 2.53 -17.38
C GLY A 28 -17.14 3.78 -16.60
N PRO A 29 -17.32 3.77 -15.26
CA PRO A 29 -16.85 4.85 -14.38
C PRO A 29 -15.40 5.21 -14.66
N CYS A 30 -15.10 6.51 -14.74
CA CYS A 30 -13.78 7.02 -15.08
C CYS A 30 -13.41 8.17 -14.13
N VAL A 31 -12.41 7.94 -13.29
CA VAL A 31 -11.97 8.90 -12.27
C VAL A 31 -10.45 8.97 -12.19
N SER A 32 -9.93 10.16 -11.99
CA SER A 32 -8.54 10.39 -11.59
C SER A 32 -8.51 10.69 -10.08
N VAL A 33 -7.64 10.01 -9.36
CA VAL A 33 -7.55 10.06 -7.90
C VAL A 33 -6.17 10.54 -7.47
N ASP A 34 -6.13 11.51 -6.58
CA ASP A 34 -4.91 11.88 -5.85
C ASP A 34 -5.19 11.90 -4.35
N THR A 35 -4.68 10.90 -3.67
CA THR A 35 -4.64 10.78 -2.22
C THR A 35 -3.19 10.59 -1.75
N ALA A 36 -2.25 11.19 -2.46
CA ALA A 36 -0.81 11.05 -2.26
C ALA A 36 -0.39 9.56 -2.30
N CYS A 37 0.32 9.07 -1.27
CA CYS A 37 0.90 7.73 -1.28
C CYS A 37 -0.14 6.60 -1.34
N SER A 38 -1.39 6.84 -0.96
CA SER A 38 -2.47 5.83 -1.02
C SER A 38 -3.21 5.76 -2.36
N SER A 39 -2.92 6.65 -3.32
CA SER A 39 -3.68 6.80 -4.58
C SER A 39 -3.89 5.48 -5.34
N ALA A 40 -2.85 4.64 -5.48
CA ALA A 40 -2.97 3.36 -6.16
C ALA A 40 -4.00 2.43 -5.49
N LEU A 41 -3.97 2.32 -4.16
CA LEU A 41 -4.91 1.46 -3.44
C LEU A 41 -6.33 2.06 -3.44
N VAL A 42 -6.47 3.38 -3.38
CA VAL A 42 -7.78 4.04 -3.50
C VAL A 42 -8.36 3.81 -4.89
N ALA A 43 -7.57 3.90 -5.95
CA ALA A 43 -8.02 3.59 -7.31
C ALA A 43 -8.45 2.12 -7.46
N LEU A 44 -7.68 1.17 -6.90
CA LEU A 44 -8.04 -0.25 -6.86
C LEU A 44 -9.33 -0.50 -6.07
N HIS A 45 -9.49 0.14 -4.91
CA HIS A 45 -10.70 0.07 -4.11
C HIS A 45 -11.92 0.55 -4.88
N SER A 46 -11.82 1.71 -5.54
CA SER A 46 -12.89 2.29 -6.36
C SER A 46 -13.28 1.37 -7.52
N GLY A 47 -12.30 0.80 -8.22
CA GLY A 47 -12.54 -0.18 -9.29
C GLY A 47 -13.22 -1.46 -8.78
N ALA A 48 -12.82 -1.97 -7.62
CA ALA A 48 -13.45 -3.13 -7.00
C ALA A 48 -14.91 -2.84 -6.58
N LEU A 49 -15.19 -1.64 -6.05
CA LEU A 49 -16.55 -1.22 -5.71
C LEU A 49 -17.43 -1.10 -6.96
N ALA A 50 -16.95 -0.49 -8.04
CA ALA A 50 -17.69 -0.38 -9.30
C ALA A 50 -18.06 -1.76 -9.89
N ILE A 51 -17.14 -2.73 -9.81
CA ILE A 51 -17.42 -4.11 -10.23
C ILE A 51 -18.48 -4.76 -9.33
N ARG A 52 -18.35 -4.63 -7.99
CA ARG A 52 -19.32 -5.18 -7.03
C ARG A 52 -20.69 -4.54 -7.14
N ALA A 53 -20.76 -3.26 -7.49
CA ALA A 53 -22.01 -2.54 -7.75
C ALA A 53 -22.64 -2.88 -9.12
N GLY A 54 -21.96 -3.65 -9.97
CA GLY A 54 -22.43 -3.99 -11.31
C GLY A 54 -22.31 -2.86 -12.33
N GLU A 55 -21.62 -1.76 -12.01
CA GLU A 55 -21.42 -0.63 -12.92
C GLU A 55 -20.47 -0.99 -14.09
N CYS A 56 -19.59 -1.96 -13.88
CA CYS A 56 -18.73 -2.51 -14.92
C CYS A 56 -18.36 -3.97 -14.62
N ARG A 57 -17.97 -4.73 -15.65
CA ARG A 57 -17.52 -6.13 -15.51
C ARG A 57 -16.02 -6.24 -15.22
N SER A 58 -15.27 -5.22 -15.59
CA SER A 58 -13.83 -5.13 -15.36
C SER A 58 -13.43 -3.68 -15.22
N ALA A 59 -12.38 -3.42 -14.45
CA ALA A 59 -11.83 -2.09 -14.25
C ALA A 59 -10.31 -2.11 -14.44
N VAL A 60 -9.78 -1.06 -15.07
CA VAL A 60 -8.33 -0.81 -15.15
C VAL A 60 -7.99 0.20 -14.06
N ALA A 61 -7.11 -0.19 -13.15
CA ALA A 61 -6.53 0.71 -12.16
C ALA A 61 -5.07 0.95 -12.50
N SER A 62 -4.71 2.20 -12.74
CA SER A 62 -3.35 2.62 -13.07
C SER A 62 -2.84 3.61 -12.04
N ALA A 63 -1.54 3.58 -11.77
CA ALA A 63 -0.88 4.52 -10.90
C ALA A 63 0.45 4.97 -11.51
N VAL A 64 0.74 6.25 -11.34
CA VAL A 64 1.92 6.91 -11.90
C VAL A 64 2.54 7.80 -10.84
N GLY A 65 3.85 7.68 -10.65
CA GLY A 65 4.65 8.58 -9.82
C GLY A 65 5.96 8.87 -10.56
N LEU A 66 6.06 10.05 -11.18
CA LEU A 66 7.23 10.48 -11.94
C LEU A 66 7.82 11.77 -11.33
N LYS A 67 9.14 11.91 -11.37
CA LYS A 67 9.88 13.06 -10.86
C LYS A 67 10.28 13.98 -12.01
N LEU A 68 9.29 14.57 -12.69
CA LEU A 68 9.49 15.38 -13.88
C LEU A 68 9.90 16.83 -13.55
N ALA A 69 9.73 17.25 -12.28
CA ALA A 69 10.06 18.61 -11.83
C ALA A 69 10.73 18.55 -10.44
N PRO A 70 11.64 19.49 -10.11
CA PRO A 70 12.33 19.50 -8.82
C PRO A 70 11.47 19.97 -7.65
N GLN A 71 10.43 20.78 -7.88
CA GLN A 71 9.64 21.44 -6.84
C GLN A 71 9.05 20.48 -5.80
N PRO A 72 8.42 19.34 -6.16
CA PRO A 72 7.91 18.41 -5.16
C PRO A 72 9.02 17.78 -4.30
N THR A 73 10.23 17.57 -4.88
CA THR A 73 11.38 17.07 -4.11
C THR A 73 11.88 18.13 -3.12
N LEU A 74 11.99 19.37 -3.55
CA LEU A 74 12.40 20.48 -2.70
C LEU A 74 11.40 20.73 -1.57
N GLY A 75 10.09 20.66 -1.86
CA GLY A 75 9.04 20.78 -0.85
C GLY A 75 9.10 19.66 0.20
N ALA A 76 9.25 18.41 -0.22
CA ALA A 76 9.38 17.27 0.69
C ALA A 76 10.68 17.35 1.52
N ALA A 77 11.77 17.83 0.95
CA ALA A 77 13.02 18.06 1.66
C ALA A 77 12.89 19.18 2.72
N ALA A 78 12.27 20.30 2.34
CA ALA A 78 12.02 21.43 3.24
C ALA A 78 11.10 21.03 4.41
N ALA A 79 10.15 20.12 4.16
CA ALA A 79 9.28 19.56 5.19
C ALA A 79 9.96 18.49 6.07
N GLY A 80 11.25 18.19 5.87
CA GLY A 80 11.98 17.18 6.63
C GLY A 80 11.52 15.74 6.41
N MET A 81 10.85 15.45 5.30
CA MET A 81 10.30 14.12 5.02
C MET A 81 11.33 13.18 4.39
N LEU A 82 12.36 13.74 3.70
CA LEU A 82 13.32 12.95 2.94
C LEU A 82 14.52 12.51 3.79
N SER A 83 14.94 11.27 3.56
CA SER A 83 16.17 10.73 4.15
C SER A 83 17.39 11.42 3.56
N VAL A 84 18.27 11.92 4.42
CA VAL A 84 19.56 12.52 4.03
C VAL A 84 20.50 11.52 3.36
N ASP A 85 20.30 10.23 3.62
CA ASP A 85 21.11 9.15 3.03
C ASP A 85 20.51 8.63 1.70
N GLY A 86 19.40 9.17 1.24
CA GLY A 86 18.70 8.68 0.04
C GLY A 86 18.23 7.23 0.16
N ARG A 87 17.72 6.82 1.33
CA ARG A 87 17.29 5.45 1.63
C ARG A 87 16.01 5.42 2.44
N CYS A 88 15.10 4.50 2.15
CA CYS A 88 14.05 4.09 3.07
C CYS A 88 14.61 3.01 4.00
N LYS A 89 14.97 3.37 5.23
CA LYS A 89 15.48 2.43 6.24
C LYS A 89 14.32 1.92 7.10
N THR A 90 13.39 1.22 6.46
CA THR A 90 12.16 0.75 7.11
C THR A 90 12.47 -0.16 8.28
N TRP A 91 11.81 0.08 9.42
CA TRP A 91 11.96 -0.63 10.70
C TRP A 91 13.32 -0.47 11.37
N ASP A 92 14.31 0.14 10.71
CA ASP A 92 15.66 0.26 11.23
C ASP A 92 15.78 1.41 12.23
N LYS A 93 16.67 1.25 13.22
CA LYS A 93 17.02 2.30 14.21
C LYS A 93 17.48 3.60 13.53
N GLY A 94 18.10 3.49 12.35
CA GLY A 94 18.58 4.62 11.58
C GLY A 94 17.52 5.26 10.67
N ALA A 95 16.22 4.91 10.81
CA ALA A 95 15.14 5.50 10.02
C ALA A 95 15.08 7.02 10.23
N ASN A 96 15.19 7.78 9.12
CA ASN A 96 15.26 9.24 9.13
C ASN A 96 14.54 9.89 7.95
N GLY A 97 13.57 9.20 7.36
CA GLY A 97 12.82 9.67 6.21
C GLY A 97 12.84 8.68 5.05
N TYR A 98 12.17 9.04 3.98
CA TYR A 98 12.10 8.19 2.78
C TYR A 98 12.94 8.76 1.63
N VAL A 99 13.26 7.92 0.64
CA VAL A 99 13.78 8.35 -0.66
C VAL A 99 12.66 8.25 -1.69
N ARG A 100 12.50 9.30 -2.50
CA ARG A 100 11.55 9.31 -3.62
C ARG A 100 12.08 8.43 -4.75
N SER A 101 11.23 7.57 -5.28
CA SER A 101 11.48 6.80 -6.51
C SER A 101 10.37 7.04 -7.54
N GLU A 102 10.52 6.50 -8.72
CA GLU A 102 9.52 6.57 -9.77
C GLU A 102 8.87 5.19 -9.96
N GLY A 103 7.66 5.21 -10.46
CA GLY A 103 6.93 3.99 -10.80
C GLY A 103 5.71 4.28 -11.67
N VAL A 104 5.44 3.36 -12.57
CA VAL A 104 4.21 3.28 -13.35
C VAL A 104 3.72 1.85 -13.27
N GLY A 105 2.47 1.67 -12.95
CA GLY A 105 1.87 0.34 -12.87
C GLY A 105 0.40 0.38 -13.25
N SER A 106 -0.07 -0.73 -13.81
CA SER A 106 -1.48 -0.89 -14.17
C SER A 106 -1.90 -2.33 -13.88
N THR A 107 -3.13 -2.50 -13.44
CA THR A 107 -3.73 -3.81 -13.22
C THR A 107 -5.18 -3.83 -13.70
N VAL A 108 -5.64 -5.00 -14.11
CA VAL A 108 -7.03 -5.23 -14.51
C VAL A 108 -7.71 -6.03 -13.41
N LEU A 109 -8.78 -5.47 -12.86
CA LEU A 109 -9.69 -6.14 -11.94
C LEU A 109 -10.84 -6.76 -12.74
N ARG A 110 -11.25 -7.96 -12.34
CA ARG A 110 -12.45 -8.63 -12.86
C ARG A 110 -13.17 -9.34 -11.71
N ALA A 111 -14.48 -9.52 -11.84
CA ALA A 111 -15.19 -10.43 -10.95
C ALA A 111 -14.59 -11.85 -11.07
N VAL A 112 -14.45 -12.54 -9.94
CA VAL A 112 -14.01 -13.93 -9.93
C VAL A 112 -15.15 -14.78 -10.52
N SER A 113 -14.85 -15.58 -11.54
CA SER A 113 -15.80 -16.55 -12.10
C SER A 113 -15.74 -17.87 -11.35
N ASP A 114 -16.83 -18.60 -11.36
CA ASP A 114 -16.87 -19.96 -10.81
C ASP A 114 -15.83 -20.85 -11.52
N GLY A 115 -15.08 -21.62 -10.71
CA GLY A 115 -13.99 -22.46 -11.21
C GLY A 115 -12.64 -21.76 -11.41
N ALA A 116 -12.52 -20.45 -11.16
CA ALA A 116 -11.21 -19.80 -11.13
C ALA A 116 -10.34 -20.42 -10.03
N SER A 117 -9.11 -20.76 -10.39
CA SER A 117 -8.12 -21.31 -9.45
C SER A 117 -6.75 -20.71 -9.75
N GLY A 118 -5.93 -20.49 -8.72
CA GLY A 118 -4.58 -19.95 -8.85
C GLY A 118 -4.51 -18.45 -9.18
N ALA A 119 -5.64 -17.75 -9.33
CA ALA A 119 -5.68 -16.31 -9.56
C ALA A 119 -5.49 -15.53 -8.26
N LEU A 120 -4.86 -14.37 -8.36
CA LEU A 120 -4.79 -13.43 -7.24
C LEU A 120 -6.15 -12.76 -7.06
N ALA A 121 -6.72 -12.85 -5.86
CA ALA A 121 -7.99 -12.24 -5.50
C ALA A 121 -7.79 -11.06 -4.56
N LEU A 122 -8.51 -9.96 -4.83
CA LEU A 122 -8.75 -8.89 -3.88
C LEU A 122 -9.98 -9.25 -3.05
N SER A 123 -9.76 -9.91 -1.91
CA SER A 123 -10.81 -10.44 -1.04
C SER A 123 -11.53 -9.33 -0.28
N GLY A 124 -10.80 -8.31 0.16
CA GLY A 124 -11.35 -7.17 0.90
C GLY A 124 -10.52 -5.92 0.74
N SER A 125 -11.14 -4.77 0.90
CA SER A 125 -10.43 -3.49 0.91
C SER A 125 -11.21 -2.45 1.70
N ALA A 126 -10.47 -1.52 2.32
CA ALA A 126 -11.03 -0.38 3.03
C ALA A 126 -10.20 0.87 2.76
N VAL A 127 -10.87 2.00 2.77
CA VAL A 127 -10.27 3.34 2.73
C VAL A 127 -10.84 4.13 3.90
N ARG A 128 -9.98 4.85 4.62
CA ARG A 128 -10.36 5.69 5.77
C ARG A 128 -9.54 6.97 5.78
N GLN A 129 -9.90 7.86 6.68
CA GLN A 129 -9.18 9.08 6.97
C GLN A 129 -8.62 8.98 8.41
N ASP A 130 -7.40 9.48 8.62
CA ASP A 130 -6.76 9.54 9.95
C ASP A 130 -7.57 10.39 10.95
N GLY A 131 -8.42 11.28 10.44
CA GLY A 131 -9.19 12.20 11.27
C GLY A 131 -8.27 13.19 11.99
N ARG A 132 -8.67 13.59 13.19
CA ARG A 132 -7.90 14.53 14.00
C ARG A 132 -6.69 13.82 14.63
N SER A 133 -5.54 13.91 13.98
CA SER A 133 -4.25 13.47 14.49
C SER A 133 -3.49 14.63 15.16
N ALA A 134 -2.25 14.41 15.59
CA ALA A 134 -1.41 15.45 16.20
C ALA A 134 -1.08 16.62 15.25
N SER A 135 -1.06 16.39 13.93
CA SER A 135 -0.96 17.39 12.87
C SER A 135 -1.53 16.83 11.58
N LEU A 136 -1.73 17.68 10.56
CA LEU A 136 -2.27 17.27 9.26
C LEU A 136 -1.51 16.08 8.64
N THR A 137 -0.20 16.01 8.87
CA THR A 137 0.68 14.97 8.29
C THR A 137 1.08 13.88 9.27
N ALA A 138 0.65 13.96 10.53
CA ALA A 138 0.97 12.96 11.54
C ALA A 138 0.07 11.73 11.40
N PRO A 139 0.62 10.50 11.42
CA PRO A 139 -0.16 9.27 11.34
C PRO A 139 -1.02 9.08 12.60
N ASN A 140 -2.18 8.43 12.44
CA ASN A 140 -3.08 8.05 13.53
C ASN A 140 -3.18 6.52 13.66
N GLY A 141 -2.53 5.96 14.70
CA GLY A 141 -2.53 4.52 14.94
C GLY A 141 -3.91 3.91 15.16
N SER A 142 -4.83 4.61 15.80
CA SER A 142 -6.20 4.13 16.00
C SER A 142 -6.97 4.06 14.68
N ALA A 143 -6.82 5.06 13.81
CA ALA A 143 -7.42 5.06 12.48
C ALA A 143 -6.84 3.94 11.60
N GLN A 144 -5.51 3.74 11.63
CA GLN A 144 -4.86 2.64 10.93
C GLN A 144 -5.37 1.29 11.42
N ARG A 145 -5.43 1.05 12.75
CA ARG A 145 -6.01 -0.18 13.31
C ARG A 145 -7.45 -0.39 12.81
N GLY A 146 -8.29 0.63 12.89
CA GLY A 146 -9.68 0.57 12.41
C GLY A 146 -9.79 0.26 10.92
N LEU A 147 -8.85 0.75 10.10
CA LEU A 147 -8.73 0.44 8.69
C LEU A 147 -8.41 -1.05 8.45
N LEU A 148 -7.38 -1.58 9.15
CA LEU A 148 -6.95 -2.98 9.02
C LEU A 148 -8.10 -3.94 9.39
N VAL A 149 -8.76 -3.70 10.51
CA VAL A 149 -9.92 -4.49 10.96
C VAL A 149 -11.08 -4.42 9.94
N ALA A 150 -11.36 -3.24 9.40
CA ALA A 150 -12.42 -3.08 8.40
C ALA A 150 -12.13 -3.85 7.10
N ALA A 151 -10.88 -3.84 6.62
CA ALA A 151 -10.50 -4.58 5.43
C ALA A 151 -10.59 -6.10 5.63
N MET A 152 -10.17 -6.61 6.81
CA MET A 152 -10.37 -8.01 7.19
C MET A 152 -11.85 -8.40 7.25
N ALA A 153 -12.68 -7.57 7.87
CA ALA A 153 -14.11 -7.81 7.95
C ALA A 153 -14.78 -7.88 6.57
N VAL A 154 -14.40 -6.98 5.64
CA VAL A 154 -14.87 -7.04 4.25
C VAL A 154 -14.41 -8.31 3.54
N ALA A 155 -13.22 -8.81 3.87
CA ALA A 155 -12.69 -10.06 3.32
C ALA A 155 -13.28 -11.33 3.97
N GLY A 156 -14.01 -11.20 5.08
CA GLY A 156 -14.47 -12.36 5.88
C GLY A 156 -13.32 -13.12 6.53
N LEU A 157 -12.22 -12.46 6.86
CA LEU A 157 -11.01 -13.08 7.39
C LEU A 157 -10.80 -12.75 8.87
N GLU A 158 -10.42 -13.77 9.62
CA GLU A 158 -9.88 -13.63 10.97
C GLU A 158 -8.39 -13.25 10.90
N ALA A 159 -7.89 -12.59 11.94
CA ALA A 159 -6.49 -12.15 12.01
C ALA A 159 -5.50 -13.31 11.85
N SER A 160 -5.82 -14.49 12.38
CA SER A 160 -5.01 -15.73 12.30
C SER A 160 -4.83 -16.25 10.87
N ALA A 161 -5.80 -16.01 9.98
CA ALA A 161 -5.76 -16.40 8.57
C ALA A 161 -4.82 -15.50 7.71
N VAL A 162 -4.34 -14.39 8.26
CA VAL A 162 -3.44 -13.46 7.56
C VAL A 162 -1.99 -13.88 7.82
N GLY A 163 -1.33 -14.46 6.82
CA GLY A 163 0.06 -14.93 6.93
C GLY A 163 1.11 -13.80 6.83
N GLY A 164 0.79 -12.70 6.18
CA GLY A 164 1.73 -11.60 6.01
C GLY A 164 1.08 -10.24 5.76
N VAL A 165 1.88 -9.19 5.91
CA VAL A 165 1.51 -7.82 5.56
C VAL A 165 2.67 -7.15 4.83
N GLU A 166 2.37 -6.61 3.67
CA GLU A 166 3.20 -5.60 3.01
C GLU A 166 2.84 -4.24 3.58
N ALA A 167 3.70 -3.71 4.40
CA ALA A 167 3.47 -2.47 5.12
C ALA A 167 3.64 -1.23 4.24
N HIS A 168 3.07 -0.13 4.66
CA HIS A 168 3.41 1.18 4.11
C HIS A 168 4.90 1.49 4.29
N GLY A 169 5.45 1.30 5.48
CA GLY A 169 6.88 1.17 5.78
C GLY A 169 7.81 2.15 5.06
N THR A 170 7.72 3.43 5.37
CA THR A 170 8.49 4.48 4.68
C THR A 170 9.89 4.72 5.24
N GLY A 171 10.20 4.18 6.40
CA GLY A 171 11.47 4.46 7.09
C GLY A 171 11.47 5.81 7.79
N THR A 172 10.32 6.24 8.30
CA THR A 172 10.19 7.51 9.05
C THR A 172 10.14 7.24 10.56
N ALA A 173 10.73 8.15 11.33
CA ALA A 173 10.86 8.00 12.79
C ALA A 173 9.51 7.86 13.52
N LEU A 174 8.45 8.50 13.02
CA LEU A 174 7.10 8.45 13.59
C LEU A 174 6.21 7.41 12.90
N GLY A 175 6.30 7.29 11.59
CA GLY A 175 5.42 6.44 10.79
C GLY A 175 5.60 4.95 11.08
N ASP A 176 6.83 4.47 11.07
CA ASP A 176 7.13 3.05 11.27
C ASP A 176 6.67 2.52 12.64
N PRO A 177 6.95 3.19 13.78
CA PRO A 177 6.45 2.74 15.09
C PRO A 177 4.92 2.81 15.19
N THR A 178 4.27 3.82 14.58
CA THR A 178 2.81 3.95 14.59
C THR A 178 2.16 2.81 13.82
N GLU A 179 2.67 2.51 12.62
CA GLU A 179 2.18 1.39 11.80
C GLU A 179 2.43 0.04 12.48
N ALA A 180 3.60 -0.17 13.08
CA ALA A 180 3.91 -1.37 13.85
C ALA A 180 2.91 -1.61 14.98
N GLY A 181 2.58 -0.57 15.75
CA GLY A 181 1.58 -0.64 16.81
C GLY A 181 0.17 -0.97 16.29
N SER A 182 -0.20 -0.39 15.15
CA SER A 182 -1.49 -0.65 14.52
C SER A 182 -1.62 -2.09 14.03
N MET A 183 -0.56 -2.62 13.41
CA MET A 183 -0.49 -4.03 12.98
C MET A 183 -0.51 -4.98 14.16
N ALA A 184 0.26 -4.71 15.22
CA ALA A 184 0.26 -5.52 16.42
C ALA A 184 -1.14 -5.62 17.04
N ALA A 185 -1.83 -4.49 17.15
CA ALA A 185 -3.17 -4.42 17.71
C ALA A 185 -4.27 -5.04 16.83
N ALA A 186 -4.07 -5.09 15.50
CA ALA A 186 -5.05 -5.67 14.58
C ALA A 186 -4.83 -7.16 14.30
N TYR A 187 -3.57 -7.61 14.27
CA TYR A 187 -3.23 -8.94 13.77
C TYR A 187 -2.58 -9.86 14.80
N CYS A 188 -1.93 -9.33 15.85
CA CYS A 188 -1.02 -10.15 16.66
C CYS A 188 -1.66 -10.79 17.89
N ALA A 189 -2.89 -10.43 18.27
CA ALA A 189 -3.55 -10.99 19.44
C ALA A 189 -3.90 -12.47 19.23
N GLY A 190 -3.47 -13.35 20.16
CA GLY A 190 -3.81 -14.77 20.17
C GLY A 190 -3.23 -15.60 19.01
N ARG A 191 -2.19 -15.12 18.31
CA ARG A 191 -1.58 -15.85 17.20
C ARG A 191 -0.64 -16.95 17.69
N GLU A 192 -0.71 -18.12 17.07
CA GLU A 192 0.24 -19.22 17.23
C GLU A 192 1.43 -19.11 16.26
N SER A 193 1.20 -18.57 15.05
CA SER A 193 2.22 -18.34 14.03
C SER A 193 2.52 -16.85 13.87
N ALA A 194 3.77 -16.47 13.69
CA ALA A 194 4.16 -15.08 13.52
C ALA A 194 3.64 -14.50 12.20
N LEU A 195 3.10 -13.27 12.26
CA LEU A 195 2.77 -12.46 11.09
C LEU A 195 4.06 -12.00 10.39
N ALA A 196 4.24 -12.36 9.15
CA ALA A 196 5.39 -11.90 8.37
C ALA A 196 5.16 -10.46 7.86
N VAL A 197 5.99 -9.52 8.26
CA VAL A 197 5.85 -8.10 7.86
C VAL A 197 7.00 -7.70 6.93
N GLY A 198 6.64 -7.27 5.72
CA GLY A 198 7.55 -6.80 4.70
C GLY A 198 7.36 -5.33 4.34
N ALA A 199 8.37 -4.73 3.70
CA ALA A 199 8.29 -3.37 3.16
C ALA A 199 9.14 -3.25 1.88
N ALA A 200 8.50 -3.17 0.72
CA ALA A 200 9.15 -3.02 -0.59
C ALA A 200 9.97 -1.73 -0.69
N LYS A 201 9.50 -0.66 -0.07
CA LYS A 201 10.15 0.67 -0.12
C LYS A 201 11.60 0.67 0.35
N ALA A 202 11.96 -0.24 1.27
CA ALA A 202 13.35 -0.39 1.68
C ALA A 202 14.29 -0.82 0.54
N GLY A 203 13.78 -1.55 -0.46
CA GLY A 203 14.52 -1.99 -1.65
C GLY A 203 14.46 -1.02 -2.83
N ILE A 204 13.27 -0.47 -3.10
CA ILE A 204 12.97 0.27 -4.34
C ILE A 204 12.77 1.77 -4.15
N GLY A 205 12.75 2.26 -2.91
CA GLY A 205 12.34 3.63 -2.58
C GLY A 205 10.82 3.81 -2.57
N HIS A 206 10.38 5.03 -2.36
CA HIS A 206 8.97 5.39 -2.28
C HIS A 206 8.49 5.97 -3.61
N ALA A 207 7.74 5.18 -4.38
CA ALA A 207 7.17 5.59 -5.68
C ALA A 207 5.87 6.43 -5.54
N GLU A 208 5.64 7.02 -4.36
CA GLU A 208 4.53 7.94 -4.06
C GLU A 208 3.17 7.35 -4.48
N ALA A 209 2.45 7.98 -5.41
CA ALA A 209 1.15 7.50 -5.87
C ALA A 209 1.19 6.05 -6.42
N ALA A 210 2.32 5.61 -6.99
CA ALA A 210 2.50 4.26 -7.52
C ALA A 210 2.96 3.22 -6.49
N SER A 211 3.23 3.61 -5.22
CA SER A 211 3.75 2.70 -4.20
C SER A 211 2.83 1.52 -3.90
N GLY A 212 1.51 1.75 -3.86
CA GLY A 212 0.54 0.68 -3.65
C GLY A 212 0.57 -0.36 -4.78
N MET A 213 0.82 0.06 -6.02
CA MET A 213 0.96 -0.85 -7.16
C MET A 213 2.24 -1.70 -7.05
N ALA A 214 3.36 -1.09 -6.65
CA ALA A 214 4.60 -1.82 -6.39
C ALA A 214 4.43 -2.84 -5.24
N GLY A 215 3.74 -2.46 -4.17
CA GLY A 215 3.36 -3.36 -3.08
C GLY A 215 2.47 -4.51 -3.55
N LEU A 216 1.49 -4.24 -4.41
CA LEU A 216 0.63 -5.26 -5.02
C LEU A 216 1.44 -6.28 -5.81
N CYS A 217 2.38 -5.85 -6.64
CA CYS A 217 3.27 -6.75 -7.39
C CYS A 217 4.09 -7.64 -6.45
N LYS A 218 4.61 -7.09 -5.35
CA LYS A 218 5.35 -7.87 -4.36
C LYS A 218 4.46 -8.89 -3.67
N VAL A 219 3.28 -8.48 -3.17
CA VAL A 219 2.33 -9.39 -2.52
C VAL A 219 1.88 -10.51 -3.47
N ALA A 220 1.61 -10.18 -4.73
CA ALA A 220 1.30 -11.18 -5.75
C ALA A 220 2.40 -12.24 -5.87
N GLN A 221 3.66 -11.81 -5.97
CA GLN A 221 4.81 -12.73 -6.04
C GLN A 221 4.97 -13.56 -4.74
N GLN A 222 4.72 -12.96 -3.58
CA GLN A 222 4.80 -13.67 -2.30
C GLN A 222 3.73 -14.77 -2.20
N LEU A 223 2.50 -14.45 -2.56
CA LEU A 223 1.39 -15.41 -2.52
C LEU A 223 1.58 -16.54 -3.55
N LEU A 224 1.95 -16.21 -4.79
CA LEU A 224 2.15 -17.20 -5.86
C LEU A 224 3.36 -18.12 -5.61
N ARG A 225 4.37 -17.64 -4.87
CA ARG A 225 5.59 -18.41 -4.57
C ARG A 225 5.60 -19.00 -3.15
N SER A 226 4.58 -18.73 -2.35
CA SER A 226 4.53 -19.09 -0.92
C SER A 226 5.80 -18.69 -0.17
N ALA A 227 6.33 -17.50 -0.46
CA ALA A 227 7.58 -17.00 0.10
C ALA A 227 7.51 -15.50 0.38
N VAL A 228 7.96 -15.10 1.56
CA VAL A 228 8.09 -13.69 1.97
C VAL A 228 9.51 -13.22 1.74
N ALA A 229 9.69 -12.11 1.03
CA ALA A 229 11.00 -11.51 0.84
C ALA A 229 11.49 -10.83 2.13
N GLY A 230 12.80 -10.86 2.35
CA GLY A 230 13.42 -10.18 3.49
C GLY A 230 13.33 -8.64 3.40
N ASN A 231 13.32 -7.99 4.56
CA ASN A 231 13.38 -6.54 4.66
C ASN A 231 14.81 -6.05 4.40
N THR A 232 15.02 -5.47 3.22
CA THR A 232 16.30 -4.86 2.86
C THR A 232 16.56 -3.65 3.77
N LYS A 233 17.84 -3.35 4.06
CA LYS A 233 18.29 -2.24 4.91
C LYS A 233 17.96 -2.39 6.42
N LEU A 234 17.24 -3.41 6.84
CA LEU A 234 17.04 -3.69 8.27
C LEU A 234 18.33 -4.31 8.86
N ARG A 235 19.06 -3.54 9.61
CA ARG A 235 20.30 -3.95 10.29
C ARG A 235 20.13 -4.02 11.81
N VAL A 236 19.50 -2.99 12.37
CA VAL A 236 19.22 -2.88 13.81
C VAL A 236 17.77 -2.45 13.95
N LEU A 237 16.96 -3.32 14.53
CA LEU A 237 15.54 -3.02 14.75
C LEU A 237 15.36 -1.78 15.61
N ASN A 238 14.54 -0.85 15.16
CA ASN A 238 14.17 0.36 15.89
C ASN A 238 13.55 -0.04 17.25
N PRO A 239 14.09 0.47 18.38
CA PRO A 239 13.56 0.15 19.71
C PRO A 239 12.06 0.44 19.88
N LEU A 240 11.56 1.53 19.31
CA LEU A 240 10.13 1.87 19.34
C LEU A 240 9.28 0.89 18.54
N VAL A 241 9.77 0.43 17.39
CA VAL A 241 9.10 -0.62 16.59
C VAL A 241 9.05 -1.92 17.39
N ARG A 242 10.17 -2.31 18.03
CA ARG A 242 10.23 -3.49 18.90
C ARG A 242 9.23 -3.41 20.04
N GLU A 243 9.18 -2.27 20.73
CA GLU A 243 8.23 -2.03 21.82
C GLU A 243 6.78 -2.18 21.35
N ARG A 244 6.44 -1.59 20.20
CA ARG A 244 5.09 -1.61 19.63
C ARG A 244 4.65 -2.98 19.13
N LEU A 245 5.56 -3.78 18.58
CA LEU A 245 5.27 -5.17 18.17
C LEU A 245 5.16 -6.12 19.36
N GLY A 246 5.73 -5.75 20.53
CA GLY A 246 5.73 -6.56 21.74
C GLY A 246 6.78 -7.68 21.73
N ALA A 247 7.03 -8.24 22.92
CA ALA A 247 8.05 -9.27 23.12
C ALA A 247 7.59 -10.69 22.71
N GLY A 248 6.31 -10.88 22.39
CA GLY A 248 5.68 -12.21 22.23
C GLY A 248 5.97 -12.93 20.91
N GLY A 249 6.78 -12.34 20.00
CA GLY A 249 7.13 -13.01 18.73
C GLY A 249 5.96 -13.17 17.73
N ALA A 250 4.82 -12.51 17.98
CA ALA A 250 3.63 -12.60 17.14
C ALA A 250 3.79 -11.91 15.75
N ALA A 251 4.84 -11.12 15.57
CA ALA A 251 5.23 -10.55 14.27
C ALA A 251 6.72 -10.82 14.00
N ALA A 252 7.01 -11.19 12.75
CA ALA A 252 8.36 -11.39 12.25
C ALA A 252 8.69 -10.33 11.18
N LEU A 253 9.86 -9.71 11.31
CA LEU A 253 10.45 -8.79 10.34
C LEU A 253 11.62 -9.50 9.66
N PRO A 254 11.39 -10.40 8.70
CA PRO A 254 12.45 -11.22 8.14
C PRO A 254 13.51 -10.34 7.47
N SER A 255 14.78 -10.62 7.70
CA SER A 255 15.92 -10.00 6.99
C SER A 255 16.40 -10.85 5.81
N GLN A 256 15.92 -12.10 5.74
CA GLN A 256 16.16 -13.06 4.65
C GLN A 256 14.82 -13.63 4.17
N PRO A 257 14.75 -14.20 2.96
CA PRO A 257 13.53 -14.86 2.50
C PRO A 257 13.05 -15.94 3.47
N LEU A 258 11.76 -15.97 3.72
CA LEU A 258 11.08 -16.90 4.62
C LEU A 258 9.93 -17.58 3.87
N ALA A 259 9.70 -18.86 4.11
CA ALA A 259 8.50 -19.53 3.63
C ALA A 259 7.25 -18.85 4.23
N SER A 260 6.25 -18.60 3.40
CA SER A 260 4.97 -18.06 3.87
C SER A 260 4.15 -19.18 4.53
N ALA A 261 3.51 -18.86 5.63
CA ALA A 261 2.56 -19.77 6.26
C ALA A 261 1.26 -19.98 5.45
N GLY A 262 1.18 -19.43 4.22
CA GLY A 262 -0.01 -19.48 3.38
C GLY A 262 -1.07 -18.44 3.77
N GLY A 263 -2.26 -18.58 3.22
CA GLY A 263 -3.41 -17.74 3.54
C GLY A 263 -3.45 -16.42 2.79
N ALA A 264 -3.96 -15.40 3.45
CA ALA A 264 -4.10 -14.06 2.91
C ALA A 264 -2.92 -13.16 3.29
N CYS A 265 -2.71 -12.12 2.50
CA CYS A 265 -1.72 -11.09 2.75
C CYS A 265 -2.37 -9.71 2.74
N GLY A 266 -2.06 -8.88 3.75
CA GLY A 266 -2.46 -7.49 3.81
C GLY A 266 -1.50 -6.60 3.01
N LEU A 267 -2.03 -5.51 2.43
CA LEU A 267 -1.26 -4.48 1.73
C LEU A 267 -1.70 -3.10 2.19
N SER A 268 -0.78 -2.33 2.77
CA SER A 268 -1.05 -0.99 3.31
C SER A 268 -0.45 0.11 2.46
N SER A 269 -1.17 1.21 2.31
CA SER A 269 -0.61 2.44 1.77
C SER A 269 -1.30 3.66 2.41
N PHE A 270 -0.52 4.55 3.01
CA PHE A 270 -1.01 5.66 3.81
C PHE A 270 -0.54 6.98 3.23
N GLY A 271 -1.48 7.84 2.83
CA GLY A 271 -1.20 9.18 2.34
C GLY A 271 -0.88 10.13 3.50
N TYR A 272 0.11 10.97 3.34
CA TYR A 272 0.51 11.96 4.35
C TYR A 272 -0.57 13.01 4.65
N SER A 273 -1.58 13.12 3.80
CA SER A 273 -2.77 13.95 4.03
C SER A 273 -3.86 13.24 4.85
N GLY A 274 -3.58 12.03 5.32
CA GLY A 274 -4.46 11.23 6.16
C GLY A 274 -5.38 10.27 5.42
N SER A 275 -5.41 10.24 4.09
CA SER A 275 -6.13 9.19 3.35
C SER A 275 -5.34 7.89 3.41
N ILE A 276 -5.86 6.91 4.13
CA ILE A 276 -5.22 5.61 4.36
C ILE A 276 -6.03 4.49 3.71
N ALA A 277 -5.34 3.52 3.09
CA ALA A 277 -5.95 2.40 2.40
C ALA A 277 -5.26 1.07 2.77
N HIS A 278 -6.07 0.01 2.88
CA HIS A 278 -5.59 -1.35 3.13
C HIS A 278 -6.39 -2.35 2.30
N MET A 279 -5.72 -3.38 1.83
CA MET A 279 -6.29 -4.45 1.01
C MET A 279 -5.92 -5.82 1.56
N MET A 280 -6.83 -6.77 1.41
CA MET A 280 -6.62 -8.19 1.68
C MET A 280 -6.56 -8.94 0.36
N LEU A 281 -5.47 -9.65 0.16
CA LEU A 281 -5.15 -10.41 -1.06
C LEU A 281 -4.96 -11.87 -0.72
N SER A 282 -5.46 -12.76 -1.57
CA SER A 282 -5.33 -14.21 -1.43
C SER A 282 -5.21 -14.86 -2.80
N VAL A 283 -4.87 -16.15 -2.84
CA VAL A 283 -4.93 -16.95 -4.06
C VAL A 283 -6.24 -17.73 -4.05
N VAL A 284 -7.00 -17.67 -5.14
CA VAL A 284 -8.27 -18.40 -5.28
C VAL A 284 -8.01 -19.89 -5.28
N GLY A 285 -8.72 -20.63 -4.40
CA GLY A 285 -8.61 -22.09 -4.30
C GLY A 285 -7.41 -22.59 -3.49
N SER A 286 -6.65 -21.74 -2.84
CA SER A 286 -5.72 -22.16 -1.78
C SER A 286 -6.49 -22.24 -0.46
N SER A 287 -6.98 -23.44 -0.15
CA SER A 287 -7.53 -23.80 1.17
C SER A 287 -6.41 -24.20 2.13
#